data_a220d99200ee5d72f167429c594c860a
#
_entry.id   a220d99200ee5d72f167429c594c860a
#
_cell.length_a   1.000
_cell.length_b   1.000
_cell.length_c   1.000
_cell.angle_alpha   90.00
_cell.angle_beta   90.00
_cell.angle_gamma   90.00
#
_symmetry.space_group_name_H-M   'P 1'
#
loop_
_entity.id
_entity.type
_entity.pdbx_description
1 polymer ?
#
loop_
_entity_poly.entity_id
_entity_poly.type
_entity_poly.pdbx_seq_one_letter_code
_entity_poly.pdbx_strand_id
1 'polypeptide(L)'
;NFRGTDYQIEIADVMVFPQGYAAIAERINDFRDVNICADIGNGTVNLFRVVDRKVDMRTMTTEACGVKDCAIAMRTALANQHHGAKVDDSIIERIIRSGVAKIDSGYLDTLVVAAMEHTESLFRRFREYGYDEKTMSLFIMGGGSCLIRNFGIYDHERVTIFDDIHANARGYEQLAFDRLKKVGGRP
;
A
#
# COMPACT_ATOMS: atom_id res chain seq x y z
N ASN A 1 10.10 -11.44 -26.97
CA ASN A 1 8.88 -11.33 -27.81
C ASN A 1 7.73 -10.77 -27.01
N PHE A 2 7.09 -9.72 -27.49
CA PHE A 2 5.90 -9.15 -26.90
C PHE A 2 4.81 -8.98 -27.96
N ARG A 3 3.65 -9.61 -27.76
CA ARG A 3 2.52 -9.61 -28.72
C ARG A 3 2.89 -9.97 -30.14
N GLY A 4 3.81 -10.94 -30.33
CA GLY A 4 4.26 -11.40 -31.64
C GLY A 4 5.35 -10.54 -32.29
N THR A 5 5.81 -9.48 -31.64
CA THR A 5 6.91 -8.64 -32.11
C THR A 5 8.17 -8.91 -31.31
N ASP A 6 9.29 -9.10 -31.95
CA ASP A 6 10.60 -9.25 -31.33
C ASP A 6 11.20 -7.87 -31.05
N TYR A 7 11.63 -7.66 -29.79
CA TYR A 7 12.31 -6.45 -29.35
C TYR A 7 13.72 -6.79 -28.89
N GLN A 8 14.68 -6.00 -29.32
CA GLN A 8 16.03 -5.99 -28.77
C GLN A 8 16.13 -4.78 -27.84
N ILE A 9 16.43 -5.05 -26.56
CA ILE A 9 16.52 -4.02 -25.53
C ILE A 9 17.93 -4.03 -24.96
N GLU A 10 18.55 -2.87 -24.91
CA GLU A 10 19.83 -2.63 -24.25
C GLU A 10 19.58 -1.77 -23.01
N ILE A 11 20.08 -2.24 -21.84
CA ILE A 11 19.99 -1.49 -20.59
C ILE A 11 21.26 -0.65 -20.47
N ALA A 12 21.13 0.65 -20.74
CA ALA A 12 22.27 1.58 -20.73
C ALA A 12 22.66 2.05 -19.32
N ASP A 13 21.69 2.17 -18.41
CA ASP A 13 21.92 2.61 -17.02
C ASP A 13 20.81 2.07 -16.09
N VAL A 14 21.09 2.02 -14.78
CA VAL A 14 20.16 1.60 -13.74
C VAL A 14 20.13 2.65 -12.63
N MET A 15 18.93 3.14 -12.30
CA MET A 15 18.69 4.04 -11.19
C MET A 15 17.87 3.36 -10.12
N VAL A 16 18.27 3.50 -8.85
CA VAL A 16 17.57 2.92 -7.70
C VAL A 16 16.90 4.02 -6.90
N PHE A 17 15.61 3.84 -6.65
CA PHE A 17 14.82 4.70 -5.78
C PHE A 17 14.07 3.85 -4.76
N PRO A 18 13.85 4.34 -3.52
CA PRO A 18 13.06 3.61 -2.53
C PRO A 18 11.64 3.39 -3.00
N GLN A 19 11.11 2.21 -2.70
CA GLN A 19 9.71 1.91 -2.94
C GLN A 19 8.80 2.84 -2.11
N GLY A 20 7.66 3.24 -2.68
CA GLY A 20 6.75 4.20 -2.07
C GLY A 20 7.17 5.67 -2.30
N TYR A 21 8.47 5.99 -2.27
CA TYR A 21 8.95 7.35 -2.60
C TYR A 21 8.55 7.74 -4.03
N ALA A 22 8.71 6.85 -4.98
CA ALA A 22 8.32 7.09 -6.36
C ALA A 22 6.82 7.41 -6.48
N ALA A 23 5.96 6.71 -5.75
CA ALA A 23 4.51 6.92 -5.79
C ALA A 23 4.07 8.32 -5.37
N ILE A 24 4.86 9.00 -4.52
CA ILE A 24 4.56 10.37 -4.07
C ILE A 24 5.32 11.45 -4.84
N ALA A 25 6.24 11.09 -5.74
CA ALA A 25 7.13 12.05 -6.39
C ALA A 25 6.36 13.17 -7.13
N GLU A 26 5.31 12.83 -7.87
CA GLU A 26 4.46 13.80 -8.58
C GLU A 26 3.62 14.67 -7.63
N ARG A 27 3.34 14.18 -6.44
CA ARG A 27 2.47 14.81 -5.44
C ARG A 27 3.21 15.38 -4.24
N ILE A 28 4.53 15.45 -4.29
CA ILE A 28 5.36 15.91 -3.18
C ILE A 28 4.98 17.31 -2.68
N ASN A 29 4.38 18.14 -3.55
CA ASN A 29 3.89 19.46 -3.22
C ASN A 29 2.61 19.46 -2.36
N ASP A 30 1.89 18.34 -2.28
CA ASP A 30 0.70 18.19 -1.44
C ASP A 30 1.06 17.97 0.03
N PHE A 31 2.31 17.57 0.30
CA PHE A 31 2.81 17.24 1.64
C PHE A 31 3.25 18.50 2.38
N ARG A 32 2.53 18.84 3.45
CA ARG A 32 2.86 19.94 4.36
C ARG A 32 3.08 19.39 5.76
N ASP A 33 3.86 20.09 6.56
CA ASP A 33 4.17 19.66 7.92
C ASP A 33 4.74 18.24 8.00
N VAL A 34 4.31 17.45 8.99
CA VAL A 34 4.78 16.09 9.20
C VAL A 34 3.75 15.08 8.69
N ASN A 35 4.19 14.20 7.82
CA ASN A 35 3.35 13.17 7.22
C ASN A 35 4.00 11.79 7.36
N ILE A 36 3.17 10.77 7.55
CA ILE A 36 3.59 9.37 7.41
C ILE A 36 3.07 8.85 6.07
N CYS A 37 3.91 8.16 5.34
CA CYS A 37 3.55 7.44 4.11
C CYS A 37 3.63 5.94 4.36
N ALA A 38 2.61 5.19 3.94
CA ALA A 38 2.53 3.75 4.03
C ALA A 38 2.21 3.15 2.66
N ASP A 39 3.17 2.44 2.06
CA ASP A 39 2.98 1.67 0.83
C ASP A 39 2.66 0.22 1.21
N ILE A 40 1.37 -0.14 1.11
CA ILE A 40 0.87 -1.46 1.50
C ILE A 40 0.93 -2.38 0.28
N GLY A 41 1.90 -3.29 0.29
CA GLY A 41 2.07 -4.32 -0.72
C GLY A 41 1.37 -5.64 -0.36
N ASN A 42 1.63 -6.67 -1.16
CA ASN A 42 1.09 -8.00 -0.89
C ASN A 42 1.72 -8.65 0.37
N GLY A 43 3.04 -8.57 0.54
CA GLY A 43 3.74 -9.18 1.66
C GLY A 43 4.28 -8.20 2.69
N THR A 44 4.41 -6.92 2.32
CA THR A 44 5.09 -5.92 3.15
C THR A 44 4.34 -4.59 3.15
N VAL A 45 4.60 -3.82 4.20
CA VAL A 45 4.27 -2.40 4.29
C VAL A 45 5.56 -1.62 4.42
N ASN A 46 5.81 -0.67 3.53
CA ASN A 46 6.93 0.25 3.62
C ASN A 46 6.45 1.56 4.23
N LEU A 47 7.12 2.02 5.29
CA LEU A 47 6.81 3.23 6.02
C LEU A 47 7.95 4.23 5.89
N PHE A 48 7.63 5.52 5.74
CA PHE A 48 8.60 6.61 5.78
C PHE A 48 7.93 7.94 6.13
N ARG A 49 8.73 8.89 6.58
CA ARG A 49 8.26 10.25 6.92
C ARG A 49 8.56 11.23 5.80
N VAL A 50 7.63 12.15 5.60
CA VAL A 50 7.80 13.32 4.76
C VAL A 50 7.57 14.57 5.63
N VAL A 51 8.56 15.45 5.69
CA VAL A 51 8.49 16.69 6.46
C VAL A 51 8.70 17.85 5.49
N ASP A 52 7.75 18.76 5.40
CA ASP A 52 7.80 19.92 4.51
C ASP A 52 8.25 19.56 3.09
N ARG A 53 7.60 18.58 2.48
CA ARG A 53 7.89 18.07 1.12
C ARG A 53 9.26 17.39 0.96
N LYS A 54 9.93 17.04 2.04
CA LYS A 54 11.20 16.31 2.02
C LYS A 54 11.05 14.96 2.68
N VAL A 55 11.42 13.90 1.95
CA VAL A 55 11.46 12.55 2.49
C VAL A 55 12.65 12.41 3.43
N ASP A 56 12.41 11.98 4.66
CA ASP A 56 13.47 11.58 5.57
C ASP A 56 13.84 10.11 5.36
N MET A 57 14.85 9.89 4.53
CA MET A 57 15.33 8.56 4.15
C MET A 57 15.78 7.68 5.33
N ARG A 58 16.14 8.30 6.47
CA ARG A 58 16.57 7.58 7.69
C ARG A 58 15.42 6.93 8.41
N THR A 59 14.19 7.35 8.09
CA THR A 59 12.97 6.82 8.72
C THR A 59 12.35 5.67 7.94
N MET A 60 12.94 5.28 6.82
CA MET A 60 12.39 4.19 6.01
C MET A 60 12.51 2.86 6.73
N THR A 61 11.39 2.15 6.82
CA THR A 61 11.30 0.79 7.36
C THR A 61 10.37 -0.07 6.54
N THR A 62 10.51 -1.38 6.66
CA THR A 62 9.67 -2.38 6.00
C THR A 62 9.17 -3.36 7.02
N GLU A 63 7.84 -3.52 7.09
CA GLU A 63 7.15 -4.44 7.97
C GLU A 63 6.54 -5.59 7.18
N ALA A 64 6.68 -6.82 7.68
CA ALA A 64 6.07 -8.01 7.08
C ALA A 64 4.62 -8.18 7.57
N CYS A 65 3.70 -7.35 7.03
CA CYS A 65 2.29 -7.33 7.43
C CYS A 65 1.36 -6.87 6.28
N GLY A 66 1.58 -7.37 5.09
CA GLY A 66 0.82 -6.96 3.90
C GLY A 66 -0.53 -7.66 3.73
N VAL A 67 -1.08 -7.56 2.52
CA VAL A 67 -2.40 -8.13 2.16
C VAL A 67 -2.46 -9.65 2.37
N LYS A 68 -1.35 -10.35 2.12
CA LYS A 68 -1.24 -11.81 2.33
C LYS A 68 -1.54 -12.20 3.77
N ASP A 69 -1.07 -11.41 4.75
CA ASP A 69 -1.28 -11.71 6.17
C ASP A 69 -2.73 -11.50 6.57
N CYS A 70 -3.39 -10.49 6.00
CA CYS A 70 -4.84 -10.32 6.12
C CYS A 70 -5.59 -11.55 5.59
N ALA A 71 -5.27 -12.02 4.39
CA ALA A 71 -5.89 -13.20 3.80
C ALA A 71 -5.69 -14.47 4.65
N ILE A 72 -4.51 -14.64 5.26
CA ILE A 72 -4.23 -15.73 6.20
C ILE A 72 -5.09 -15.59 7.46
N ALA A 73 -5.19 -14.40 8.05
CA ALA A 73 -6.01 -14.14 9.23
C ALA A 73 -7.49 -14.45 8.95
N MET A 74 -8.02 -14.01 7.81
CA MET A 74 -9.40 -14.29 7.39
C MET A 74 -9.67 -15.79 7.29
N ARG A 75 -8.80 -16.56 6.61
CA ARG A 75 -8.95 -18.03 6.50
C ARG A 75 -8.90 -18.72 7.86
N THR A 76 -7.99 -18.27 8.71
CA THR A 76 -7.84 -18.85 10.05
C THR A 76 -9.07 -18.59 10.91
N ALA A 77 -9.59 -17.37 10.89
CA ALA A 77 -10.81 -17.00 11.61
C ALA A 77 -12.02 -17.84 11.15
N LEU A 78 -12.20 -17.96 9.84
CA LEU A 78 -13.28 -18.75 9.27
C LEU A 78 -13.19 -20.23 9.70
N ALA A 79 -12.02 -20.85 9.57
CA ALA A 79 -11.82 -22.25 9.95
C ALA A 79 -12.10 -22.47 11.45
N ASN A 80 -11.65 -21.55 12.30
CA ASN A 80 -11.84 -21.65 13.76
C ASN A 80 -13.30 -21.50 14.18
N GLN A 81 -14.02 -20.53 13.60
CA GLN A 81 -15.40 -20.23 14.01
C GLN A 81 -16.45 -21.14 13.34
N HIS A 82 -16.13 -21.73 12.20
CA HIS A 82 -17.06 -22.52 11.40
C HIS A 82 -16.56 -23.94 11.12
N HIS A 83 -16.07 -24.62 12.15
CA HIS A 83 -15.74 -26.06 12.13
C HIS A 83 -14.83 -26.51 10.96
N GLY A 84 -13.82 -25.72 10.62
CA GLY A 84 -12.87 -26.02 9.54
C GLY A 84 -13.35 -25.59 8.16
N ALA A 85 -14.36 -24.70 8.08
CA ALA A 85 -14.85 -24.18 6.81
C ALA A 85 -13.75 -23.50 5.99
N LYS A 86 -13.88 -23.59 4.68
CA LYS A 86 -12.98 -22.98 3.71
C LYS A 86 -13.77 -22.27 2.63
N VAL A 87 -13.23 -21.22 2.09
CA VAL A 87 -13.72 -20.51 0.90
C VAL A 87 -12.60 -20.42 -0.14
N ASP A 88 -12.99 -20.29 -1.40
CA ASP A 88 -12.03 -20.08 -2.49
C ASP A 88 -11.25 -18.76 -2.32
N ASP A 89 -9.98 -18.76 -2.73
CA ASP A 89 -9.12 -17.60 -2.61
C ASP A 89 -9.65 -16.36 -3.34
N SER A 90 -10.35 -16.55 -4.45
CA SER A 90 -11.01 -15.48 -5.20
C SER A 90 -12.10 -14.76 -4.40
N ILE A 91 -12.75 -15.46 -3.45
CA ILE A 91 -13.72 -14.86 -2.53
C ILE A 91 -13.00 -13.97 -1.52
N ILE A 92 -11.91 -14.46 -0.93
CA ILE A 92 -11.08 -13.68 -0.01
C ILE A 92 -10.57 -12.41 -0.71
N GLU A 93 -10.01 -12.55 -1.92
CA GLU A 93 -9.54 -11.40 -2.70
C GLU A 93 -10.65 -10.40 -3.00
N ARG A 94 -11.84 -10.88 -3.34
CA ARG A 94 -13.01 -10.02 -3.59
C ARG A 94 -13.39 -9.23 -2.34
N ILE A 95 -13.47 -9.89 -1.18
CA ILE A 95 -13.80 -9.22 0.08
C ILE A 95 -12.73 -8.15 0.39
N ILE A 96 -11.46 -8.48 0.27
CA ILE A 96 -10.37 -7.52 0.49
C ILE A 96 -10.52 -6.30 -0.42
N ARG A 97 -10.83 -6.50 -1.71
CA ARG A 97 -10.92 -5.41 -2.70
C ARG A 97 -12.18 -4.55 -2.58
N SER A 98 -13.30 -5.15 -2.20
CA SER A 98 -14.62 -4.47 -2.27
C SER A 98 -15.39 -4.45 -0.95
N GLY A 99 -14.91 -5.11 0.09
CA GLY A 99 -15.60 -5.23 1.38
C GLY A 99 -16.75 -6.24 1.39
N VAL A 100 -17.12 -6.83 0.25
CA VAL A 100 -18.30 -7.65 0.10
C VAL A 100 -18.08 -8.88 -0.79
N ALA A 101 -18.87 -9.95 -0.54
CA ALA A 101 -18.99 -11.09 -1.43
C ALA A 101 -20.37 -11.72 -1.29
N LYS A 102 -20.85 -12.42 -2.32
CA LYS A 102 -22.11 -13.15 -2.28
C LYS A 102 -21.85 -14.56 -1.75
N ILE A 103 -21.84 -14.71 -0.42
CA ILE A 103 -21.66 -15.97 0.30
C ILE A 103 -22.63 -16.01 1.50
N ASP A 104 -22.57 -17.07 2.31
CA ASP A 104 -23.28 -17.15 3.58
C ASP A 104 -22.92 -15.93 4.48
N SER A 105 -23.94 -15.35 5.12
CA SER A 105 -23.77 -14.12 5.90
C SER A 105 -22.86 -14.31 7.13
N GLY A 106 -22.94 -15.46 7.81
CA GLY A 106 -22.09 -15.76 8.95
C GLY A 106 -20.62 -15.92 8.55
N TYR A 107 -20.37 -16.49 7.36
CA TYR A 107 -19.00 -16.55 6.80
C TYR A 107 -18.51 -15.16 6.43
N LEU A 108 -19.34 -14.36 5.77
CA LEU A 108 -18.97 -13.00 5.39
C LEU A 108 -18.62 -12.16 6.63
N ASP A 109 -19.46 -12.19 7.65
CA ASP A 109 -19.24 -11.44 8.90
C ASP A 109 -17.92 -11.81 9.57
N THR A 110 -17.63 -13.14 9.66
CA THR A 110 -16.36 -13.62 10.23
C THR A 110 -15.16 -13.12 9.43
N LEU A 111 -15.23 -13.17 8.09
CA LEU A 111 -14.13 -12.72 7.23
C LEU A 111 -13.93 -11.21 7.30
N VAL A 112 -15.00 -10.43 7.35
CA VAL A 112 -14.96 -8.96 7.50
C VAL A 112 -14.37 -8.57 8.85
N VAL A 113 -14.80 -9.19 9.95
CA VAL A 113 -14.26 -8.93 11.29
C VAL A 113 -12.76 -9.20 11.32
N ALA A 114 -12.29 -10.32 10.76
CA ALA A 114 -10.86 -10.63 10.70
C ALA A 114 -10.07 -9.61 9.86
N ALA A 115 -10.65 -9.09 8.76
CA ALA A 115 -10.03 -8.03 7.97
C ALA A 115 -9.97 -6.69 8.74
N MET A 116 -11.01 -6.36 9.51
CA MET A 116 -11.03 -5.17 10.38
C MET A 116 -9.95 -5.26 11.47
N GLU A 117 -9.82 -6.41 12.14
CA GLU A 117 -8.79 -6.64 13.15
C GLU A 117 -7.38 -6.53 12.58
N HIS A 118 -7.15 -7.08 11.38
CA HIS A 118 -5.87 -6.93 10.69
C HIS A 118 -5.60 -5.45 10.37
N THR A 119 -6.58 -4.73 9.87
CA THR A 119 -6.46 -3.31 9.56
C THR A 119 -6.16 -2.47 10.81
N GLU A 120 -6.82 -2.75 11.94
CA GLU A 120 -6.50 -2.10 13.21
C GLU A 120 -5.06 -2.41 13.66
N SER A 121 -4.57 -3.63 13.39
CA SER A 121 -3.17 -3.97 13.66
C SER A 121 -2.19 -3.14 12.83
N LEU A 122 -2.55 -2.79 11.57
CA LEU A 122 -1.75 -1.87 10.75
C LEU A 122 -1.70 -0.47 11.37
N PHE A 123 -2.85 0.09 11.80
CA PHE A 123 -2.88 1.39 12.48
C PHE A 123 -2.07 1.40 13.78
N ARG A 124 -2.08 0.29 14.54
CA ARG A 124 -1.23 0.16 15.72
C ARG A 124 0.26 0.23 15.35
N ARG A 125 0.69 -0.45 14.30
CA ARG A 125 2.07 -0.36 13.78
C ARG A 125 2.42 1.05 13.30
N PHE A 126 1.49 1.75 12.66
CA PHE A 126 1.71 3.15 12.27
C PHE A 126 1.94 4.03 13.50
N ARG A 127 1.17 3.82 14.59
CA ARG A 127 1.38 4.52 15.87
C ARG A 127 2.72 4.15 16.53
N GLU A 128 3.09 2.88 16.52
CA GLU A 128 4.41 2.42 17.01
C GLU A 128 5.57 3.03 16.21
N TYR A 129 5.38 3.24 14.92
CA TYR A 129 6.31 3.97 14.06
C TYR A 129 6.35 5.48 14.36
N GLY A 130 5.40 5.99 15.10
CA GLY A 130 5.31 7.39 15.52
C GLY A 130 4.24 8.22 14.79
N TYR A 131 3.27 7.59 14.14
CA TYR A 131 2.09 8.28 13.63
C TYR A 131 1.22 8.77 14.78
N ASP A 132 0.94 10.06 14.80
CA ASP A 132 -0.03 10.68 15.70
C ASP A 132 -1.17 11.28 14.87
N GLU A 133 -2.34 10.68 14.96
CA GLU A 133 -3.54 11.06 14.20
C GLU A 133 -4.05 12.48 14.48
N LYS A 134 -3.63 13.11 15.60
CA LYS A 134 -4.03 14.47 15.95
C LYS A 134 -3.15 15.54 15.30
N THR A 135 -1.91 15.21 15.00
CA THR A 135 -0.88 16.18 14.57
C THR A 135 -0.30 15.90 13.20
N MET A 136 -0.48 14.68 12.65
CA MET A 136 0.11 14.24 11.39
C MET A 136 -0.95 13.84 10.38
N SER A 137 -0.59 13.90 9.09
CA SER A 137 -1.37 13.27 8.03
C SER A 137 -0.77 11.92 7.65
N LEU A 138 -1.64 10.97 7.26
CA LEU A 138 -1.26 9.63 6.83
C LEU A 138 -1.63 9.45 5.35
N PHE A 139 -0.64 9.09 4.55
CA PHE A 139 -0.82 8.81 3.12
C PHE A 139 -0.66 7.32 2.87
N ILE A 140 -1.74 6.68 2.43
CA ILE A 140 -1.78 5.24 2.14
C ILE A 140 -1.70 5.04 0.64
N MET A 141 -0.84 4.14 0.19
CA MET A 141 -0.66 3.79 -1.22
C MET A 141 -0.41 2.30 -1.40
N GLY A 142 -0.25 1.86 -2.64
CA GLY A 142 -0.05 0.47 -2.99
C GLY A 142 -1.34 -0.33 -3.14
N GLY A 143 -1.23 -1.56 -3.65
CA GLY A 143 -2.38 -2.42 -3.94
C GLY A 143 -3.19 -2.84 -2.72
N GLY A 144 -2.60 -2.76 -1.51
CA GLY A 144 -3.26 -3.05 -0.24
C GLY A 144 -3.99 -1.86 0.39
N SER A 145 -3.97 -0.69 -0.23
CA SER A 145 -4.72 0.50 0.24
C SER A 145 -6.21 0.24 0.41
N CYS A 146 -6.76 -0.70 -0.38
CA CYS A 146 -8.15 -1.15 -0.27
C CYS A 146 -8.50 -1.75 1.12
N LEU A 147 -7.54 -2.32 1.86
CA LEU A 147 -7.76 -2.77 3.24
C LEU A 147 -8.17 -1.60 4.14
N ILE A 148 -7.41 -0.52 4.07
CA ILE A 148 -7.68 0.68 4.87
C ILE A 148 -9.03 1.28 4.47
N ARG A 149 -9.29 1.41 3.17
CA ARG A 149 -10.55 1.99 2.66
C ARG A 149 -11.77 1.18 3.07
N ASN A 150 -11.71 -0.16 3.00
CA ASN A 150 -12.88 -1.02 3.22
C ASN A 150 -13.09 -1.38 4.68
N PHE A 151 -12.04 -1.42 5.49
CA PHE A 151 -12.09 -1.99 6.86
C PHE A 151 -11.49 -1.07 7.93
N GLY A 152 -10.84 0.05 7.55
CA GLY A 152 -10.23 0.98 8.48
C GLY A 152 -11.25 1.91 9.13
N ILE A 153 -10.98 2.25 10.39
CA ILE A 153 -11.65 3.33 11.11
C ILE A 153 -10.62 4.45 11.26
N TYR A 154 -10.83 5.57 10.58
CA TYR A 154 -9.87 6.67 10.54
C TYR A 154 -10.54 8.02 10.25
N ASP A 155 -9.83 9.10 10.56
CA ASP A 155 -10.22 10.45 10.20
C ASP A 155 -9.97 10.73 8.71
N HIS A 156 -11.03 10.93 7.94
CA HIS A 156 -10.97 11.19 6.50
C HIS A 156 -10.31 12.52 6.14
N GLU A 157 -10.18 13.46 7.08
CA GLU A 157 -9.46 14.71 6.86
C GLU A 157 -7.94 14.52 6.98
N ARG A 158 -7.51 13.50 7.70
CA ARG A 158 -6.11 13.23 8.00
C ARG A 158 -5.51 12.05 7.23
N VAL A 159 -6.34 11.18 6.70
CA VAL A 159 -5.89 10.00 5.94
C VAL A 159 -6.24 10.16 4.47
N THR A 160 -5.25 10.17 3.63
CA THR A 160 -5.40 10.21 2.16
C THR A 160 -5.03 8.85 1.58
N ILE A 161 -5.94 8.26 0.79
CA ILE A 161 -5.71 6.98 0.11
C ILE A 161 -5.47 7.25 -1.38
N PHE A 162 -4.33 6.80 -1.88
CA PHE A 162 -4.00 6.81 -3.30
C PHE A 162 -4.40 5.49 -3.95
N ASP A 163 -5.49 5.50 -4.71
CA ASP A 163 -6.03 4.29 -5.36
C ASP A 163 -5.30 3.88 -6.64
N ASP A 164 -4.19 4.53 -6.97
CA ASP A 164 -3.45 4.26 -8.17
C ASP A 164 -2.36 3.20 -7.96
N ILE A 165 -2.64 1.98 -8.40
CA ILE A 165 -1.70 0.86 -8.35
C ILE A 165 -0.45 1.05 -9.23
N HIS A 166 -0.48 2.00 -10.18
CA HIS A 166 0.63 2.32 -11.08
C HIS A 166 1.47 3.52 -10.62
N ALA A 167 1.10 4.14 -9.48
CA ALA A 167 1.78 5.35 -8.99
C ALA A 167 3.30 5.16 -8.85
N ASN A 168 3.76 4.03 -8.31
CA ASN A 168 5.20 3.72 -8.23
C ASN A 168 5.86 3.68 -9.62
N ALA A 169 5.24 3.04 -10.61
CA ALA A 169 5.83 2.91 -11.96
C ALA A 169 5.96 4.28 -12.64
N ARG A 170 4.91 5.11 -12.59
CA ARG A 170 4.96 6.47 -13.14
C ARG A 170 5.95 7.36 -12.39
N GLY A 171 6.00 7.24 -11.08
CA GLY A 171 6.95 7.99 -10.27
C GLY A 171 8.41 7.62 -10.58
N TYR A 172 8.71 6.35 -10.81
CA TYR A 172 10.04 5.94 -11.27
C TYR A 172 10.40 6.54 -12.63
N GLU A 173 9.47 6.54 -13.58
CA GLU A 173 9.66 7.18 -14.88
C GLU A 173 9.96 8.67 -14.71
N GLN A 174 9.16 9.40 -13.94
CA GLN A 174 9.34 10.83 -13.67
C GLN A 174 10.70 11.11 -13.02
N LEU A 175 11.08 10.37 -11.98
CA LEU A 175 12.35 10.54 -11.29
C LEU A 175 13.54 10.25 -12.22
N ALA A 176 13.43 9.27 -13.09
CA ALA A 176 14.45 8.97 -14.09
C ALA A 176 14.61 10.12 -15.09
N PHE A 177 13.52 10.65 -15.64
CA PHE A 177 13.54 11.82 -16.54
C PHE A 177 14.16 13.06 -15.87
N ASP A 178 13.77 13.35 -14.63
CA ASP A 178 14.30 14.51 -13.91
C ASP A 178 15.81 14.39 -13.66
N ARG A 179 16.28 13.18 -13.40
CA ARG A 179 17.73 12.91 -13.24
C ARG A 179 18.46 13.06 -14.57
N LEU A 180 17.93 12.53 -15.66
CA LEU A 180 18.54 12.65 -16.99
C LEU A 180 18.65 14.13 -17.43
N LYS A 181 17.61 14.93 -17.21
CA LYS A 181 17.65 16.37 -17.50
C LYS A 181 18.73 17.10 -16.70
N LYS A 182 18.93 16.75 -15.42
CA LYS A 182 19.96 17.38 -14.58
C LYS A 182 21.39 17.04 -15.01
N VAL A 183 21.60 15.87 -15.61
CA VAL A 183 22.91 15.40 -16.07
C VAL A 183 23.22 15.89 -17.51
N GLY A 184 22.31 16.66 -18.14
CA GLY A 184 22.50 17.20 -19.49
C GLY A 184 22.24 16.19 -20.62
N GLY A 185 21.67 15.03 -20.30
CA GLY A 185 21.22 14.05 -21.28
C GLY A 185 19.91 14.51 -21.93
N ARG A 186 19.87 14.52 -23.25
CA ARG A 186 18.59 14.53 -23.99
C ARG A 186 17.94 13.14 -23.87
N PRO A 187 16.62 13.04 -23.80
CA PRO A 187 15.92 11.77 -23.88
C PRO A 187 16.16 11.08 -25.22
#